data_6040fc694f7a999938d8aead82d75cea
#
_entry.id   6040fc694f7a999938d8aead82d75cea
#
_cell.length_a   1.000
_cell.length_b   1.000
_cell.length_c   1.000
_cell.angle_alpha   90.00
_cell.angle_beta   90.00
_cell.angle_gamma   90.00
#
_symmetry.space_group_name_H-M   'P 1'
#
loop_
_entity.id
_entity.type
_entity.pdbx_description
1 polymer ?
#
loop_
_entity_poly.entity_id
_entity_poly.type
_entity_poly.pdbx_seq_one_letter_code
_entity_poly.pdbx_strand_id
1 'polypeptide(L)'
;MGTIFVAGTYGVGKSTLCNKLSTALKIPDFSAGDLISAVNGETYGANKVVRDKDANQNILASQVKQLLKSTPSIILAGHFCIFDINGNVDTLPSRVFYDLEIETILLLEASSSQIIKNLSMRD
;
A
#
# COMPACT_ATOMS: atom_id res chain seq x y z
N MET A 1 -0.76 14.42 12.23
CA MET A 1 -1.04 13.04 12.58
C MET A 1 -1.91 12.42 11.51
N GLY A 2 -1.53 11.27 11.05
CA GLY A 2 -2.22 10.64 9.94
C GLY A 2 -1.36 9.55 9.34
N THR A 3 -1.45 9.41 8.03
CA THR A 3 -0.82 8.30 7.33
C THR A 3 0.44 8.76 6.59
N ILE A 4 1.54 8.04 6.82
CA ILE A 4 2.75 8.14 6.00
C ILE A 4 2.60 7.07 4.92
N PHE A 5 2.38 7.50 3.68
CA PHE A 5 2.14 6.58 2.57
C PHE A 5 3.44 6.29 1.84
N VAL A 6 3.84 5.02 1.85
CA VAL A 6 5.06 4.57 1.14
C VAL A 6 4.60 3.90 -0.15
N ALA A 7 4.88 4.55 -1.27
CA ALA A 7 4.41 4.13 -2.58
C ALA A 7 5.55 3.67 -3.47
N GLY A 8 5.23 2.79 -4.41
CA GLY A 8 6.18 2.27 -5.38
C GLY A 8 5.66 1.00 -6.01
N THR A 9 6.36 0.51 -7.01
CA THR A 9 5.99 -0.72 -7.69
C THR A 9 6.38 -1.95 -6.87
N TYR A 10 5.90 -3.12 -7.28
CA TYR A 10 6.34 -4.37 -6.68
C TYR A 10 7.86 -4.52 -6.84
N GLY A 11 8.51 -5.02 -5.82
CA GLY A 11 9.94 -5.27 -5.86
C GLY A 11 10.84 -4.06 -5.64
N VAL A 12 10.28 -2.90 -5.35
CA VAL A 12 11.08 -1.68 -5.16
C VAL A 12 11.70 -1.57 -3.76
N GLY A 13 11.22 -2.39 -2.81
CA GLY A 13 11.75 -2.39 -1.44
C GLY A 13 10.87 -1.72 -0.40
N LYS A 14 9.57 -1.60 -0.67
CA LYS A 14 8.63 -0.94 0.24
C LYS A 14 8.58 -1.60 1.62
N SER A 15 8.50 -2.92 1.66
CA SER A 15 8.40 -3.65 2.94
C SER A 15 9.62 -3.42 3.81
N THR A 16 10.81 -3.44 3.21
CA THR A 16 12.06 -3.21 3.93
C THR A 16 12.09 -1.81 4.53
N LEU A 17 11.74 -0.80 3.72
CA LEU A 17 11.72 0.58 4.20
C LEU A 17 10.67 0.76 5.29
N CYS A 18 9.47 0.22 5.11
CA CYS A 18 8.39 0.34 6.09
C CYS A 18 8.80 -0.26 7.43
N ASN A 19 9.45 -1.43 7.43
CA ASN A 19 9.92 -2.05 8.66
C ASN A 19 10.95 -1.18 9.37
N LYS A 20 11.88 -0.59 8.61
CA LYS A 20 12.90 0.29 9.19
C LYS A 20 12.28 1.56 9.76
N LEU A 21 11.35 2.16 9.04
CA LEU A 21 10.65 3.36 9.51
C LEU A 21 9.82 3.06 10.75
N SER A 22 9.12 1.95 10.75
CA SER A 22 8.30 1.52 11.88
C SER A 22 9.13 1.39 13.14
N THR A 23 10.29 0.76 13.04
CA THR A 23 11.21 0.59 14.16
C THR A 23 11.78 1.93 14.62
N ALA A 24 12.23 2.77 13.67
CA ALA A 24 12.87 4.04 14.00
C ALA A 24 11.91 5.05 14.60
N LEU A 25 10.70 5.13 14.06
CA LEU A 25 9.70 6.12 14.48
C LEU A 25 8.73 5.59 15.54
N LYS A 26 8.76 4.30 15.81
CA LYS A 26 7.83 3.63 16.72
C LYS A 26 6.38 3.83 16.31
N ILE A 27 6.13 3.72 15.00
CA ILE A 27 4.82 3.83 14.39
C ILE A 27 4.49 2.49 13.73
N PRO A 28 3.28 1.93 13.91
CA PRO A 28 2.95 0.65 13.26
C PRO A 28 2.88 0.80 11.75
N ASP A 29 3.30 -0.25 11.03
CA ASP A 29 3.26 -0.28 9.58
C ASP A 29 2.29 -1.36 9.07
N PHE A 30 1.65 -1.06 7.95
CA PHE A 30 0.64 -1.93 7.34
C PHE A 30 0.82 -1.93 5.83
N SER A 31 0.42 -3.01 5.19
CA SER A 31 0.32 -3.10 3.73
C SER A 31 -1.15 -2.93 3.34
N ALA A 32 -1.41 -2.09 2.34
CA ALA A 32 -2.77 -1.90 1.84
C ALA A 32 -3.40 -3.21 1.40
N GLY A 33 -2.64 -4.06 0.71
CA GLY A 33 -3.12 -5.36 0.27
C GLY A 33 -3.52 -6.26 1.43
N ASP A 34 -2.72 -6.28 2.49
CA ASP A 34 -3.02 -7.10 3.67
C ASP A 34 -4.28 -6.62 4.39
N LEU A 35 -4.46 -5.31 4.49
CA LEU A 35 -5.66 -4.75 5.13
C LEU A 35 -6.93 -5.10 4.34
N ILE A 36 -6.87 -5.05 3.03
CA ILE A 36 -7.99 -5.41 2.17
C ILE A 36 -8.29 -6.91 2.29
N SER A 37 -7.26 -7.75 2.23
CA SER A 37 -7.41 -9.21 2.33
C SER A 37 -8.00 -9.64 3.67
N ALA A 38 -7.67 -8.95 4.74
CA ALA A 38 -8.18 -9.26 6.07
C ALA A 38 -9.70 -9.11 6.15
N VAL A 39 -10.29 -8.22 5.34
CA VAL A 39 -11.73 -7.99 5.35
C VAL A 39 -12.47 -8.92 4.40
N ASN A 40 -12.01 -9.02 3.15
CA ASN A 40 -12.76 -9.78 2.14
C ASN A 40 -12.27 -11.22 1.91
N GLY A 41 -11.20 -11.62 2.59
CA GLY A 41 -10.70 -12.98 2.53
C GLY A 41 -9.96 -13.33 1.24
N GLU A 42 -9.73 -12.38 0.36
CA GLU A 42 -9.00 -12.61 -0.88
C GLU A 42 -7.49 -12.54 -0.65
N THR A 43 -6.74 -13.33 -1.42
CA THR A 43 -5.29 -13.23 -1.43
C THR A 43 -4.89 -12.10 -2.36
N TYR A 44 -4.68 -10.94 -1.79
CA TYR A 44 -4.31 -9.75 -2.55
C TYR A 44 -2.93 -9.93 -3.18
N GLY A 45 -2.83 -9.59 -4.44
CA GLY A 45 -1.55 -9.63 -5.15
C GLY A 45 -1.19 -10.96 -5.77
N ALA A 46 -1.94 -12.03 -5.53
CA ALA A 46 -1.66 -13.33 -6.14
C ALA A 46 -1.66 -13.22 -7.68
N ASN A 47 -2.61 -12.47 -8.21
CA ASN A 47 -2.76 -12.25 -9.66
C ASN A 47 -2.30 -10.87 -10.09
N LYS A 48 -1.97 -10.00 -9.16
CA LYS A 48 -1.65 -8.58 -9.41
C LYS A 48 -2.80 -7.83 -10.10
N VAL A 49 -4.03 -8.33 -9.96
CA VAL A 49 -5.23 -7.76 -10.56
C VAL A 49 -6.25 -7.50 -9.47
N VAL A 50 -6.86 -6.33 -9.50
CA VAL A 50 -7.88 -5.92 -8.53
C VAL A 50 -9.25 -6.05 -9.20
N ARG A 51 -10.13 -6.90 -8.63
CA ARG A 51 -11.46 -7.14 -9.18
C ARG A 51 -12.40 -5.95 -9.05
N ASP A 52 -12.40 -5.36 -7.87
CA ASP A 52 -13.27 -4.22 -7.56
C ASP A 52 -12.45 -3.20 -6.78
N LYS A 53 -11.80 -2.31 -7.51
CA LYS A 53 -10.91 -1.34 -6.88
C LYS A 53 -11.65 -0.32 -6.03
N ASP A 54 -12.88 0.04 -6.40
CA ASP A 54 -13.65 1.03 -5.62
C ASP A 54 -14.07 0.44 -4.28
N ALA A 55 -14.56 -0.80 -4.27
CA ALA A 55 -14.88 -1.49 -3.03
C ALA A 55 -13.64 -1.68 -2.17
N ASN A 56 -12.51 -2.05 -2.78
CA ASN A 56 -11.26 -2.24 -2.07
C ASN A 56 -10.77 -0.93 -1.45
N GLN A 57 -10.90 0.19 -2.14
CA GLN A 57 -10.51 1.49 -1.59
C GLN A 57 -11.41 1.89 -0.42
N ASN A 58 -12.70 1.59 -0.50
CA ASN A 58 -13.61 1.85 0.61
C ASN A 58 -13.28 1.02 1.83
N ILE A 59 -12.94 -0.26 1.64
CA ILE A 59 -12.48 -1.14 2.71
C ILE A 59 -11.21 -0.57 3.34
N LEU A 60 -10.25 -0.18 2.53
CA LEU A 60 -8.99 0.37 3.01
C LEU A 60 -9.19 1.64 3.81
N ALA A 61 -10.01 2.58 3.32
CA ALA A 61 -10.30 3.81 4.02
C ALA A 61 -10.93 3.56 5.39
N SER A 62 -11.84 2.60 5.46
CA SER A 62 -12.50 2.20 6.70
C SER A 62 -11.49 1.63 7.70
N GLN A 63 -10.59 0.76 7.24
CA GLN A 63 -9.56 0.17 8.08
C GLN A 63 -8.59 1.23 8.61
N VAL A 64 -8.18 2.17 7.77
CA VAL A 64 -7.27 3.25 8.17
C VAL A 64 -7.92 4.12 9.23
N LYS A 65 -9.19 4.46 9.08
CA LYS A 65 -9.92 5.23 10.08
C LYS A 65 -9.93 4.53 11.44
N GLN A 66 -10.15 3.22 11.43
CA GLN A 66 -10.14 2.45 12.67
C GLN A 66 -8.76 2.46 13.32
N LEU A 67 -7.72 2.29 12.54
CA LEU A 67 -6.35 2.29 13.06
C LEU A 67 -5.97 3.65 13.65
N LEU A 68 -6.38 4.74 13.00
CA LEU A 68 -6.05 6.09 13.47
C LEU A 68 -6.85 6.50 14.71
N LYS A 69 -7.87 5.74 15.08
CA LYS A 69 -8.58 5.97 16.36
C LYS A 69 -7.74 5.53 17.55
N SER A 70 -6.91 4.51 17.38
CA SER A 70 -6.11 3.97 18.47
C SER A 70 -4.65 4.36 18.42
N THR A 71 -4.18 4.90 17.29
CA THR A 71 -2.79 5.32 17.13
C THR A 71 -2.75 6.61 16.31
N PRO A 72 -1.92 7.62 16.72
CA PRO A 72 -1.93 8.92 16.05
C PRO A 72 -1.41 8.90 14.62
N SER A 73 -0.55 7.93 14.29
CA SER A 73 0.02 7.84 12.94
C SER A 73 0.25 6.39 12.57
N ILE A 74 0.17 6.10 11.28
CA ILE A 74 0.51 4.78 10.74
C ILE A 74 1.38 4.95 9.49
N ILE A 75 2.09 3.88 9.15
CA ILE A 75 2.83 3.77 7.90
C ILE A 75 2.04 2.80 7.02
N LEU A 76 1.71 3.23 5.80
CA LEU A 76 0.91 2.42 4.88
C LEU A 76 1.66 2.24 3.57
N ALA A 77 1.97 0.99 3.22
CA ALA A 77 2.59 0.66 1.94
C ALA A 77 1.51 0.38 0.89
N GLY A 78 1.65 0.97 -0.30
CA GLY A 78 0.67 0.78 -1.36
C GLY A 78 1.20 1.19 -2.72
N HIS A 79 0.31 1.27 -3.69
CA HIS A 79 0.62 1.65 -5.07
C HIS A 79 -0.16 2.90 -5.46
N PHE A 80 0.44 3.73 -6.32
CA PHE A 80 -0.27 4.86 -6.93
C PHE A 80 -1.22 4.41 -8.01
N CYS A 81 -0.92 3.30 -8.65
CA CYS A 81 -1.73 2.77 -9.72
C CYS A 81 -1.90 1.26 -9.54
N ILE A 82 -2.95 0.75 -10.11
CA ILE A 82 -3.26 -0.68 -10.09
C ILE A 82 -3.65 -1.13 -11.48
N PHE A 83 -3.49 -2.42 -11.76
CA PHE A 83 -3.92 -3.00 -13.03
C PHE A 83 -5.36 -3.48 -12.89
N ASP A 84 -6.19 -3.15 -13.87
CA ASP A 84 -7.54 -3.66 -13.91
C ASP A 84 -7.57 -5.08 -14.51
N ILE A 85 -8.76 -5.64 -14.62
CA ILE A 85 -8.95 -7.02 -15.12
C ILE A 85 -8.46 -7.18 -16.58
N ASN A 86 -8.41 -6.09 -17.33
CA ASN A 86 -7.96 -6.10 -18.73
C ASN A 86 -6.46 -5.77 -18.86
N GLY A 87 -5.77 -5.59 -17.75
CA GLY A 87 -4.35 -5.26 -17.75
C GLY A 87 -4.05 -3.79 -17.96
N ASN A 88 -5.06 -2.94 -18.00
CA ASN A 88 -4.85 -1.49 -18.13
C ASN A 88 -4.43 -0.89 -16.79
N VAL A 89 -3.60 0.15 -16.84
CA VAL A 89 -3.14 0.83 -15.64
C VAL A 89 -4.14 1.91 -15.24
N ASP A 90 -4.61 1.83 -13.99
CA ASP A 90 -5.50 2.83 -13.42
C ASP A 90 -4.79 3.54 -12.27
N THR A 91 -4.82 4.87 -12.28
CA THR A 91 -4.30 5.65 -11.16
C THR A 91 -5.37 5.79 -10.08
N LEU A 92 -4.93 5.95 -8.84
CA LEU A 92 -5.85 6.16 -7.74
C LEU A 92 -6.43 7.57 -7.80
N PRO A 93 -7.76 7.73 -7.58
CA PRO A 93 -8.37 9.06 -7.55
C PRO A 93 -7.82 9.90 -6.40
N SER A 94 -7.79 11.21 -6.58
CA SER A 94 -7.29 12.14 -5.54
C SER A 94 -8.02 11.97 -4.21
N ARG A 95 -9.32 11.69 -4.23
CA ARG A 95 -10.11 11.53 -3.02
C ARG A 95 -9.60 10.40 -2.12
N VAL A 96 -8.94 9.40 -2.70
CA VAL A 96 -8.38 8.27 -1.93
C VAL A 96 -7.34 8.78 -0.93
N PHE A 97 -6.54 9.75 -1.33
CA PHE A 97 -5.51 10.31 -0.46
C PHE A 97 -6.11 11.05 0.73
N TYR A 98 -7.24 11.72 0.53
CA TYR A 98 -7.98 12.34 1.63
C TYR A 98 -8.60 11.28 2.53
N ASP A 99 -9.22 10.26 1.96
CA ASP A 99 -9.90 9.20 2.71
C ASP A 99 -8.91 8.40 3.57
N LEU A 100 -7.67 8.27 3.11
CA LEU A 100 -6.62 7.59 3.86
C LEU A 100 -5.90 8.51 4.85
N GLU A 101 -6.29 9.78 4.92
CA GLU A 101 -5.69 10.79 5.81
C GLU A 101 -4.17 10.88 5.63
N ILE A 102 -3.73 10.88 4.37
CA ILE A 102 -2.31 10.92 4.04
C ILE A 102 -1.75 12.30 4.30
N GLU A 103 -0.70 12.37 5.13
CA GLU A 103 0.01 13.61 5.42
C GLU A 103 1.37 13.67 4.74
N THR A 104 1.97 12.53 4.43
CA THR A 104 3.29 12.45 3.81
C THR A 104 3.32 11.29 2.83
N ILE A 105 3.90 11.52 1.67
CA ILE A 105 4.08 10.49 0.65
C ILE A 105 5.57 10.29 0.43
N LEU A 106 6.02 9.05 0.55
CA LEU A 106 7.39 8.64 0.22
C LEU A 106 7.31 7.76 -1.01
N LEU A 107 7.85 8.24 -2.13
CA LEU A 107 7.86 7.49 -3.37
C LEU A 107 9.20 6.79 -3.55
N LEU A 108 9.17 5.46 -3.61
CA LEU A 108 10.35 4.66 -3.82
C LEU A 108 10.55 4.38 -5.30
N GLU A 109 11.78 4.53 -5.75
CA GLU A 109 12.18 4.22 -7.12
C GLU A 109 13.41 3.31 -7.10
N ALA A 110 13.51 2.45 -8.11
CA ALA A 110 14.66 1.60 -8.30
C ALA A 110 14.81 1.30 -9.78
N SER A 111 16.03 0.91 -10.20
CA SER A 111 16.24 0.50 -11.58
C SER A 111 15.48 -0.78 -11.88
N SER A 112 15.16 -1.01 -13.17
CA SER A 112 14.49 -2.23 -13.59
C SER A 112 15.27 -3.48 -13.18
N SER A 113 16.59 -3.46 -13.32
CA SER A 113 17.42 -4.59 -12.92
C SER A 113 17.38 -4.86 -11.42
N GLN A 114 17.34 -3.82 -10.61
CA GLN A 114 17.23 -3.99 -9.15
C GLN A 114 15.86 -4.55 -8.77
N ILE A 115 14.81 -4.09 -9.42
CA ILE A 115 13.45 -4.59 -9.17
C ILE A 115 13.35 -6.07 -9.55
N ILE A 116 13.88 -6.46 -10.70
CA ILE A 116 13.89 -7.86 -11.13
C ILE A 116 14.65 -8.73 -10.13
N LYS A 117 15.80 -8.26 -9.66
CA LYS A 117 16.58 -8.98 -8.68
C LYS A 117 15.81 -9.16 -7.38
N ASN A 118 15.17 -8.09 -6.90
CA ASN A 118 14.38 -8.15 -5.67
C ASN A 118 13.22 -9.14 -5.78
N LEU A 119 12.52 -9.14 -6.92
CA LEU A 119 11.42 -10.07 -7.15
C LEU A 119 11.89 -11.51 -7.20
N SER A 120 13.05 -11.76 -7.83
CA SER A 120 13.63 -13.10 -7.88
C SER A 120 13.97 -13.66 -6.49
N MET A 121 14.38 -12.80 -5.58
CA MET A 121 14.73 -13.18 -4.22
C MET A 121 13.53 -13.44 -3.32
N ARG A 122 12.33 -13.06 -3.76
CA ARG A 122 11.10 -13.24 -2.96
C ARG A 122 10.47 -14.62 -3.16
N ASP A 123 10.86 -15.31 -4.20
CA ASP A 123 10.32 -16.63 -4.51
C ASP A 123 11.17 -17.75 -3.83
#